data_86d2c9ed5038435c22f4b53f00cd75a9
#
_entry.id   86d2c9ed5038435c22f4b53f00cd75a9
#
_cell.length_a   1.000
_cell.length_b   1.000
_cell.length_c   1.000
_cell.angle_alpha   90.00
_cell.angle_beta   90.00
_cell.angle_gamma   90.00
#
_symmetry.space_group_name_H-M   'P 1'
#
loop_
_entity.id
_entity.type
_entity.pdbx_description
1 polymer ?
#
loop_
_entity_poly.entity_id
_entity_poly.type
_entity_poly.pdbx_seq_one_letter_code
_entity_poly.pdbx_strand_id
1 'polypeptide(L)'
;MNIRILTLALTLSAGTLAPSLAQQAKAVKQATVRSQLQQDFLRKKQAFPRGDLFRIFDSSLTPEERSALTFLYSYMPTNDLIDRDGAYFLENVRSSLQARQEMPWGQQIPEREWRHFVLPIRVNNEALDASRPFLFNALKERVKGLTLEQAVLEVNHWCHEHVVYTPSDSRTSSPLATLRTAYGRCGEESTLLVAALRAVGIPAR
;
A
#
# COMPACT_ATOMS: atom_id res chain seq x y z
N MET A 1 -16.96 10.23 73.75
CA MET A 1 -17.69 10.94 72.66
C MET A 1 -16.97 10.61 71.36
N ASN A 2 -17.39 9.52 70.67
CA ASN A 2 -16.73 9.00 69.49
C ASN A 2 -17.50 9.48 68.24
N ILE A 3 -16.85 10.35 67.48
CA ILE A 3 -17.38 10.81 66.17
C ILE A 3 -16.92 9.82 65.10
N ARG A 4 -17.84 9.06 64.51
CA ARG A 4 -17.59 8.23 63.32
C ARG A 4 -17.74 9.10 62.06
N ILE A 5 -16.65 9.31 61.35
CA ILE A 5 -16.63 9.94 60.05
C ILE A 5 -17.07 8.90 58.99
N LEU A 6 -18.20 9.15 58.37
CA LEU A 6 -18.75 8.33 57.30
C LEU A 6 -18.14 8.80 55.96
N THR A 7 -17.23 8.03 55.39
CA THR A 7 -16.61 8.31 54.07
C THR A 7 -17.56 7.79 52.99
N LEU A 8 -18.19 8.68 52.26
CA LEU A 8 -19.06 8.39 51.13
C LEU A 8 -18.15 8.17 49.91
N ALA A 9 -18.00 6.92 49.44
CA ALA A 9 -17.29 6.59 48.21
C ALA A 9 -18.21 6.84 47.00
N LEU A 10 -17.91 7.89 46.24
CA LEU A 10 -18.59 8.18 44.98
C LEU A 10 -17.99 7.24 43.90
N THR A 11 -18.72 6.20 43.51
CA THR A 11 -18.36 5.35 42.35
C THR A 11 -18.77 6.09 41.06
N LEU A 12 -17.80 6.65 40.35
CA LEU A 12 -18.00 7.11 38.97
C LEU A 12 -18.22 5.87 38.07
N SER A 13 -19.44 5.61 37.67
CA SER A 13 -19.76 4.71 36.59
C SER A 13 -19.36 5.37 35.26
N ALA A 14 -18.30 4.86 34.61
CA ALA A 14 -17.94 5.26 33.24
C ALA A 14 -19.06 4.78 32.31
N GLY A 15 -20.01 5.65 32.01
CA GLY A 15 -21.03 5.40 30.99
C GLY A 15 -20.36 5.29 29.59
N THR A 16 -20.41 4.13 29.00
CA THR A 16 -20.04 3.95 27.59
C THR A 16 -21.04 4.71 26.72
N LEU A 17 -20.62 5.85 26.17
CA LEU A 17 -21.43 6.63 25.24
C LEU A 17 -21.72 5.76 24.01
N ALA A 18 -22.99 5.57 23.68
CA ALA A 18 -23.42 4.87 22.48
C ALA A 18 -22.83 5.57 21.22
N PRO A 19 -22.34 4.81 20.23
CA PRO A 19 -21.74 5.40 19.03
C PRO A 19 -22.76 6.24 18.27
N SER A 20 -22.32 7.39 17.74
CA SER A 20 -23.18 8.29 16.96
C SER A 20 -23.70 7.60 15.69
N LEU A 21 -24.82 8.06 15.13
CA LEU A 21 -25.37 7.56 13.87
C LEU A 21 -24.33 7.58 12.74
N ALA A 22 -23.49 8.60 12.68
CA ALA A 22 -22.40 8.71 11.70
C ALA A 22 -21.33 7.61 11.91
N GLN A 23 -20.97 7.28 13.16
CA GLN A 23 -20.05 6.18 13.48
C GLN A 23 -20.64 4.82 13.12
N GLN A 24 -21.94 4.61 13.38
CA GLN A 24 -22.65 3.40 12.99
C GLN A 24 -22.71 3.23 11.47
N ALA A 25 -23.07 4.28 10.72
CA ALA A 25 -23.08 4.26 9.27
C ALA A 25 -21.68 3.97 8.66
N LYS A 26 -20.62 4.54 9.24
CA LYS A 26 -19.23 4.28 8.85
C LYS A 26 -18.85 2.81 9.10
N ALA A 27 -19.21 2.25 10.25
CA ALA A 27 -18.95 0.86 10.60
C ALA A 27 -19.68 -0.12 9.67
N VAL A 28 -20.94 0.12 9.35
CA VAL A 28 -21.72 -0.68 8.40
C VAL A 28 -21.09 -0.64 7.00
N LYS A 29 -20.70 0.54 6.50
CA LYS A 29 -20.02 0.68 5.22
C LYS A 29 -18.69 -0.08 5.16
N GLN A 30 -17.89 0.00 6.24
CA GLN A 30 -16.63 -0.75 6.33
C GLN A 30 -16.85 -2.27 6.37
N ALA A 31 -17.87 -2.75 7.08
CA ALA A 31 -18.22 -4.17 7.12
C ALA A 31 -18.65 -4.68 5.74
N THR A 32 -19.44 -3.90 5.00
CA THR A 32 -19.86 -4.23 3.63
C THR A 32 -18.67 -4.32 2.69
N VAL A 33 -17.73 -3.36 2.74
CA VAL A 33 -16.51 -3.36 1.91
C VAL A 33 -15.62 -4.56 2.23
N ARG A 34 -15.47 -4.93 3.51
CA ARG A 34 -14.72 -6.13 3.92
C ARG A 34 -15.37 -7.41 3.40
N SER A 35 -16.70 -7.51 3.48
CA SER A 35 -17.45 -8.65 2.96
C SER A 35 -17.26 -8.79 1.45
N GLN A 36 -17.35 -7.69 0.70
CA GLN A 36 -17.14 -7.68 -0.74
C GLN A 36 -15.71 -8.11 -1.10
N LEU A 37 -14.70 -7.55 -0.46
CA LEU A 37 -13.31 -7.94 -0.68
C LEU A 37 -13.09 -9.45 -0.45
N GLN A 38 -13.67 -9.99 0.62
CA GLN A 38 -13.55 -11.41 0.91
C GLN A 38 -14.23 -12.29 -0.15
N GLN A 39 -15.39 -11.89 -0.66
CA GLN A 39 -16.08 -12.58 -1.74
C GLN A 39 -15.27 -12.53 -3.05
N ASP A 40 -14.71 -11.38 -3.40
CA ASP A 40 -13.89 -11.21 -4.60
C ASP A 40 -12.61 -12.06 -4.52
N PHE A 41 -11.97 -12.09 -3.36
CA PHE A 41 -10.83 -12.96 -3.09
C PHE A 41 -11.16 -14.46 -3.26
N LEU A 42 -12.24 -14.92 -2.67
CA LEU A 42 -12.68 -16.30 -2.77
C LEU A 42 -13.02 -16.68 -4.22
N ARG A 43 -13.69 -15.79 -4.96
CA ARG A 43 -13.98 -15.97 -6.37
C ARG A 43 -12.69 -16.07 -7.20
N LYS A 44 -11.71 -15.19 -6.95
CA LYS A 44 -10.40 -15.24 -7.63
C LYS A 44 -9.68 -16.56 -7.31
N LYS A 45 -9.67 -16.99 -6.05
CA LYS A 45 -9.07 -18.27 -5.63
C LYS A 45 -9.74 -19.48 -6.27
N GLN A 46 -11.07 -19.48 -6.38
CA GLN A 46 -11.84 -20.55 -7.01
C GLN A 46 -11.57 -20.65 -8.53
N ALA A 47 -11.24 -19.56 -9.19
CA ALA A 47 -10.85 -19.57 -10.60
C ALA A 47 -9.52 -20.30 -10.87
N PHE A 48 -8.70 -20.51 -9.83
CA PHE A 48 -7.40 -21.21 -9.91
C PHE A 48 -7.33 -22.33 -8.87
N PRO A 49 -8.12 -23.42 -9.04
CA PRO A 49 -8.26 -24.48 -8.02
C PRO A 49 -7.04 -25.39 -7.90
N ARG A 50 -6.11 -25.29 -8.85
CA ARG A 50 -4.88 -26.11 -8.90
C ARG A 50 -3.65 -25.22 -8.85
N GLY A 51 -2.54 -25.81 -8.40
CA GLY A 51 -1.27 -25.08 -8.26
C GLY A 51 -1.14 -24.36 -6.92
N ASP A 52 -0.13 -23.53 -6.82
CA ASP A 52 0.34 -22.94 -5.56
C ASP A 52 0.22 -21.41 -5.48
N LEU A 53 -0.49 -20.79 -6.44
CA LEU A 53 -0.62 -19.32 -6.53
C LEU A 53 -1.08 -18.66 -5.22
N PHE A 54 -1.88 -19.34 -4.40
CA PHE A 54 -2.40 -18.83 -3.13
C PHE A 54 -1.67 -19.37 -1.90
N ARG A 55 -0.57 -20.13 -2.08
CA ARG A 55 0.18 -20.78 -1.00
C ARG A 55 0.73 -19.79 0.03
N ILE A 56 1.00 -18.56 -0.36
CA ILE A 56 1.47 -17.51 0.55
C ILE A 56 0.50 -17.28 1.73
N PHE A 57 -0.80 -17.52 1.55
CA PHE A 57 -1.80 -17.36 2.60
C PHE A 57 -1.76 -18.46 3.68
N ASP A 58 -1.01 -19.54 3.45
CA ASP A 58 -0.76 -20.61 4.42
C ASP A 58 0.42 -20.29 5.33
N SER A 59 1.19 -19.25 5.03
CA SER A 59 2.32 -18.80 5.85
C SER A 59 1.86 -17.91 7.01
N SER A 60 2.79 -17.68 7.97
CA SER A 60 2.57 -16.76 9.09
C SER A 60 2.59 -15.32 8.59
N LEU A 61 1.40 -14.75 8.38
CA LEU A 61 1.19 -13.37 7.97
C LEU A 61 0.59 -12.56 9.12
N THR A 62 1.04 -11.31 9.30
CA THR A 62 0.34 -10.38 10.18
C THR A 62 -1.06 -10.07 9.64
N PRO A 63 -1.99 -9.57 10.46
CA PRO A 63 -3.32 -9.16 10.00
C PRO A 63 -3.26 -8.12 8.86
N GLU A 64 -2.32 -7.18 8.93
CA GLU A 64 -2.09 -6.13 7.94
C GLU A 64 -1.56 -6.72 6.62
N GLU A 65 -0.54 -7.58 6.68
CA GLU A 65 0.00 -8.29 5.52
C GLU A 65 -1.08 -9.11 4.82
N ARG A 66 -1.84 -9.89 5.59
CA ARG A 66 -2.93 -10.70 5.07
C ARG A 66 -4.00 -9.84 4.40
N SER A 67 -4.39 -8.72 5.02
CA SER A 67 -5.39 -7.80 4.47
C SER A 67 -4.92 -7.15 3.16
N ALA A 68 -3.66 -6.70 3.11
CA ALA A 68 -3.06 -6.10 1.92
C ALA A 68 -2.90 -7.11 0.77
N LEU A 69 -2.39 -8.32 1.06
CA LEU A 69 -2.30 -9.40 0.08
C LEU A 69 -3.68 -9.81 -0.44
N THR A 70 -4.70 -9.92 0.43
CA THR A 70 -6.07 -10.22 0.02
C THR A 70 -6.57 -9.19 -1.01
N PHE A 71 -6.31 -7.90 -0.77
CA PHE A 71 -6.66 -6.85 -1.73
C PHE A 71 -5.90 -6.98 -3.06
N LEU A 72 -4.58 -7.15 -3.03
CA LEU A 72 -3.79 -7.33 -4.24
C LEU A 72 -4.25 -8.53 -5.06
N TYR A 73 -4.39 -9.68 -4.43
CA TYR A 73 -4.79 -10.93 -5.09
C TYR A 73 -6.20 -10.87 -5.67
N SER A 74 -7.11 -10.10 -5.06
CA SER A 74 -8.47 -9.91 -5.58
C SER A 74 -8.49 -9.09 -6.88
N TYR A 75 -7.63 -8.06 -6.98
CA TYR A 75 -7.79 -7.02 -8.01
C TYR A 75 -6.61 -6.88 -8.98
N MET A 76 -5.45 -7.52 -8.70
CA MET A 76 -4.34 -7.48 -9.67
C MET A 76 -4.69 -8.24 -10.95
N PRO A 77 -4.08 -7.89 -12.09
CA PRO A 77 -4.17 -8.65 -13.33
C PRO A 77 -3.78 -10.12 -13.12
N THR A 78 -4.47 -11.03 -13.80
CA THR A 78 -4.21 -12.46 -13.67
C THR A 78 -2.79 -12.84 -14.09
N ASN A 79 -2.26 -12.21 -15.13
CA ASN A 79 -0.89 -12.47 -15.59
C ASN A 79 0.16 -12.10 -14.52
N ASP A 80 -0.05 -11.01 -13.77
CA ASP A 80 0.85 -10.64 -12.68
C ASP A 80 0.88 -11.72 -11.60
N LEU A 81 -0.29 -12.28 -11.27
CA LEU A 81 -0.43 -13.35 -10.29
C LEU A 81 0.29 -14.65 -10.75
N ILE A 82 0.32 -14.91 -12.05
CA ILE A 82 0.94 -16.10 -12.64
C ILE A 82 2.46 -15.92 -12.80
N ASP A 83 2.90 -14.71 -13.16
CA ASP A 83 4.30 -14.42 -13.50
C ASP A 83 5.20 -14.26 -12.26
N ARG A 84 4.61 -14.10 -11.06
CA ARG A 84 5.34 -13.87 -9.81
C ARG A 84 4.84 -14.79 -8.69
N ASP A 85 5.75 -15.14 -7.81
CA ASP A 85 5.43 -15.94 -6.62
C ASP A 85 4.87 -15.10 -5.46
N GLY A 86 4.33 -15.79 -4.46
CA GLY A 86 3.75 -15.13 -3.29
C GLY A 86 4.77 -14.35 -2.44
N ALA A 87 6.06 -14.77 -2.44
CA ALA A 87 7.13 -14.09 -1.71
C ALA A 87 7.39 -12.70 -2.30
N TYR A 88 7.39 -12.57 -3.63
CA TYR A 88 7.48 -11.29 -4.31
C TYR A 88 6.36 -10.32 -3.89
N PHE A 89 5.12 -10.77 -3.85
CA PHE A 89 3.99 -9.93 -3.42
C PHE A 89 4.08 -9.55 -1.96
N LEU A 90 4.51 -10.48 -1.09
CA LEU A 90 4.69 -10.22 0.33
C LEU A 90 5.79 -9.17 0.59
N GLU A 91 6.90 -9.23 -0.13
CA GLU A 91 7.96 -8.23 -0.04
C GLU A 91 7.46 -6.83 -0.43
N ASN A 92 6.71 -6.72 -1.52
CA ASN A 92 6.09 -5.46 -1.93
C ASN A 92 5.08 -4.94 -0.90
N VAL A 93 4.29 -5.81 -0.28
CA VAL A 93 3.36 -5.45 0.81
C VAL A 93 4.14 -4.94 2.02
N ARG A 94 5.18 -5.65 2.44
CA ARG A 94 6.04 -5.25 3.58
C ARG A 94 6.67 -3.90 3.36
N SER A 95 7.23 -3.66 2.17
CA SER A 95 7.79 -2.35 1.81
C SER A 95 6.72 -1.23 1.85
N SER A 96 5.50 -1.51 1.38
CA SER A 96 4.39 -0.54 1.43
C SER A 96 3.92 -0.24 2.86
N LEU A 97 3.87 -1.26 3.72
CA LEU A 97 3.54 -1.10 5.14
C LEU A 97 4.65 -0.35 5.89
N GLN A 98 5.92 -0.64 5.57
CA GLN A 98 7.07 0.08 6.11
C GLN A 98 7.01 1.57 5.75
N ALA A 99 6.78 1.91 4.48
CA ALA A 99 6.62 3.29 4.06
C ALA A 99 5.46 3.98 4.79
N ARG A 100 4.34 3.26 5.00
CA ARG A 100 3.20 3.77 5.77
C ARG A 100 3.53 4.08 7.23
N GLN A 101 4.46 3.34 7.82
CA GLN A 101 4.89 3.54 9.22
C GLN A 101 5.98 4.61 9.34
N GLU A 102 6.93 4.65 8.42
CA GLU A 102 8.11 5.51 8.53
C GLU A 102 7.91 6.91 7.94
N MET A 103 7.06 7.07 6.91
CA MET A 103 6.86 8.37 6.27
C MET A 103 5.88 9.26 7.04
N PRO A 104 6.14 10.58 7.16
CA PRO A 104 5.31 11.50 7.95
C PRO A 104 3.84 11.54 7.53
N TRP A 105 3.55 11.35 6.24
CA TRP A 105 2.19 11.32 5.68
C TRP A 105 1.53 9.95 5.75
N GLY A 106 2.27 8.88 6.01
CA GLY A 106 1.80 7.50 5.85
C GLY A 106 0.53 7.17 6.63
N GLN A 107 0.41 7.65 7.88
CA GLN A 107 -0.78 7.47 8.70
C GLN A 107 -1.92 8.43 8.36
N GLN A 108 -1.64 9.51 7.64
CA GLN A 108 -2.63 10.51 7.22
C GLN A 108 -3.34 10.09 5.94
N ILE A 109 -2.71 9.22 5.11
CA ILE A 109 -3.32 8.69 3.90
C ILE A 109 -4.49 7.77 4.27
N PRO A 110 -5.73 8.07 3.86
CA PRO A 110 -6.88 7.24 4.16
C PRO A 110 -6.71 5.82 3.59
N GLU A 111 -7.27 4.81 4.28
CA GLU A 111 -7.13 3.40 3.91
C GLU A 111 -7.54 3.10 2.47
N ARG A 112 -8.59 3.76 1.97
CA ARG A 112 -9.07 3.59 0.61
C ARG A 112 -8.01 4.03 -0.40
N GLU A 113 -7.47 5.24 -0.23
CA GLU A 113 -6.46 5.84 -1.10
C GLU A 113 -5.16 5.02 -1.06
N TRP A 114 -4.76 4.58 0.12
CA TRP A 114 -3.60 3.71 0.27
C TRP A 114 -3.76 2.40 -0.50
N ARG A 115 -4.91 1.72 -0.36
CA ARG A 115 -5.18 0.45 -1.06
C ARG A 115 -5.22 0.60 -2.57
N HIS A 116 -5.76 1.70 -3.08
CA HIS A 116 -5.97 1.86 -4.52
C HIS A 116 -4.82 2.55 -5.25
N PHE A 117 -4.00 3.36 -4.55
CA PHE A 117 -3.01 4.23 -5.19
C PHE A 117 -1.59 4.13 -4.61
N VAL A 118 -1.38 3.41 -3.50
CA VAL A 118 -0.05 3.12 -2.96
C VAL A 118 0.28 1.63 -3.11
N LEU A 119 -0.62 0.77 -2.64
CA LEU A 119 -0.41 -0.67 -2.57
C LEU A 119 -0.24 -1.36 -3.94
N PRO A 120 -0.97 -1.02 -5.03
CA PRO A 120 -0.82 -1.67 -6.32
C PRO A 120 0.60 -1.56 -6.86
N ILE A 121 1.11 -2.67 -7.43
CA ILE A 121 2.48 -2.74 -7.93
C ILE A 121 2.53 -2.20 -9.36
N ARG A 122 1.68 -2.75 -10.25
CA ARG A 122 1.61 -2.36 -11.65
C ARG A 122 1.14 -0.91 -11.83
N VAL A 123 1.78 -0.21 -12.74
CA VAL A 123 1.45 1.17 -13.12
C VAL A 123 0.83 1.21 -14.53
N ASN A 124 1.47 0.57 -15.50
CA ASN A 124 1.10 0.57 -16.91
C ASN A 124 1.12 -0.87 -17.47
N ASN A 125 1.82 -1.13 -18.56
CA ASN A 125 2.00 -2.45 -19.20
C ASN A 125 3.43 -3.00 -19.06
N GLU A 126 4.23 -2.45 -18.16
CA GLU A 126 5.60 -2.85 -17.85
C GLU A 126 5.67 -4.28 -17.28
N ALA A 127 6.82 -4.93 -17.41
CA ALA A 127 7.10 -6.13 -16.62
C ALA A 127 7.27 -5.74 -15.15
N LEU A 128 6.74 -6.55 -14.22
CA LEU A 128 6.96 -6.33 -12.79
C LEU A 128 8.41 -6.67 -12.42
N ASP A 129 9.02 -5.84 -11.57
CA ASP A 129 10.35 -6.06 -11.01
C ASP A 129 10.39 -5.74 -9.50
N ALA A 130 11.53 -5.93 -8.86
CA ALA A 130 11.72 -5.67 -7.43
C ALA A 130 12.01 -4.18 -7.14
N SER A 131 11.36 -3.27 -7.85
CA SER A 131 11.63 -1.83 -7.74
C SER A 131 11.18 -1.22 -6.43
N ARG A 132 10.09 -1.67 -5.84
CA ARG A 132 9.52 -1.01 -4.65
C ARG A 132 10.48 -0.94 -3.47
N PRO A 133 11.08 -2.03 -2.96
CA PRO A 133 12.05 -1.93 -1.86
C PRO A 133 13.31 -1.16 -2.27
N PHE A 134 13.77 -1.27 -3.52
CA PHE A 134 14.88 -0.49 -4.02
C PHE A 134 14.59 1.02 -3.98
N LEU A 135 13.47 1.45 -4.55
CA LEU A 135 13.05 2.86 -4.60
C LEU A 135 12.80 3.43 -3.20
N PHE A 136 12.19 2.64 -2.31
CA PHE A 136 12.02 3.04 -0.91
C PHE A 136 13.37 3.36 -0.26
N ASN A 137 14.35 2.46 -0.38
CA ASN A 137 15.67 2.67 0.22
C ASN A 137 16.45 3.83 -0.43
N ALA A 138 16.28 4.06 -1.72
CA ALA A 138 16.92 5.17 -2.44
C ALA A 138 16.34 6.54 -2.04
N LEU A 139 15.04 6.59 -1.71
CA LEU A 139 14.32 7.85 -1.55
C LEU A 139 14.01 8.23 -0.09
N LYS A 140 13.92 7.27 0.82
CA LYS A 140 13.44 7.51 2.20
C LYS A 140 14.20 8.63 2.93
N GLU A 141 15.52 8.70 2.78
CA GLU A 141 16.33 9.75 3.43
C GLU A 141 16.22 11.09 2.68
N ARG A 142 16.00 11.07 1.35
CA ARG A 142 15.82 12.31 0.56
C ARG A 142 14.50 13.02 0.89
N VAL A 143 13.46 12.26 1.21
CA VAL A 143 12.14 12.83 1.53
C VAL A 143 11.91 13.03 3.02
N LYS A 144 12.87 12.65 3.85
CA LYS A 144 12.80 12.77 5.31
C LYS A 144 12.68 14.23 5.74
N GLY A 145 11.68 14.51 6.56
CA GLY A 145 11.44 15.88 7.08
C GLY A 145 10.75 16.84 6.11
N LEU A 146 10.42 16.39 4.89
CA LEU A 146 9.66 17.18 3.92
C LEU A 146 8.16 17.11 4.18
N THR A 147 7.42 18.13 3.72
CA THR A 147 5.94 18.02 3.58
C THR A 147 5.59 17.08 2.43
N LEU A 148 4.32 16.67 2.34
CA LEU A 148 3.86 15.81 1.24
C LEU A 148 4.13 16.45 -0.13
N GLU A 149 3.81 17.74 -0.30
CA GLU A 149 4.03 18.48 -1.55
C GLU A 149 5.52 18.58 -1.89
N GLN A 150 6.37 18.89 -0.92
CA GLN A 150 7.81 18.91 -1.11
C GLN A 150 8.36 17.54 -1.49
N ALA A 151 7.87 16.47 -0.86
CA ALA A 151 8.29 15.12 -1.17
C ALA A 151 7.89 14.69 -2.59
N VAL A 152 6.71 15.08 -3.08
CA VAL A 152 6.30 14.83 -4.48
C VAL A 152 7.28 15.49 -5.45
N LEU A 153 7.62 16.75 -5.22
CA LEU A 153 8.59 17.49 -6.06
C LEU A 153 9.98 16.87 -5.99
N GLU A 154 10.43 16.47 -4.81
CA GLU A 154 11.75 15.86 -4.61
C GLU A 154 11.86 14.49 -5.30
N VAL A 155 10.81 13.66 -5.22
CA VAL A 155 10.76 12.38 -5.94
C VAL A 155 10.78 12.60 -7.46
N ASN A 156 10.03 13.58 -7.96
CA ASN A 156 10.07 13.94 -9.38
C ASN A 156 11.45 14.43 -9.81
N HIS A 157 12.09 15.27 -8.99
CA HIS A 157 13.46 15.74 -9.24
C HIS A 157 14.45 14.57 -9.29
N TRP A 158 14.36 13.66 -8.32
CA TRP A 158 15.19 12.43 -8.31
C TRP A 158 15.02 11.60 -9.59
N CYS A 159 13.78 11.44 -10.09
CA CYS A 159 13.55 10.74 -11.37
C CYS A 159 14.27 11.43 -12.53
N HIS A 160 14.24 12.75 -12.60
CA HIS A 160 14.93 13.56 -13.61
C HIS A 160 16.47 13.48 -13.52
N GLU A 161 17.02 13.32 -12.32
CA GLU A 161 18.46 13.12 -12.14
C GLU A 161 18.94 11.79 -12.73
N HIS A 162 18.05 10.79 -12.84
CA HIS A 162 18.42 9.42 -13.20
C HIS A 162 17.98 9.01 -14.60
N VAL A 163 16.98 9.67 -15.20
CA VAL A 163 16.42 9.27 -16.48
C VAL A 163 16.21 10.49 -17.37
N VAL A 164 16.67 10.36 -18.62
CA VAL A 164 16.51 11.37 -19.67
C VAL A 164 15.55 10.86 -20.72
N TYR A 165 14.66 11.74 -21.18
CA TYR A 165 13.73 11.40 -22.26
C TYR A 165 14.46 10.94 -23.53
N THR A 166 14.11 9.76 -23.99
CA THR A 166 14.59 9.22 -25.27
C THR A 166 13.51 8.33 -25.86
N PRO A 167 13.19 8.45 -27.16
CA PRO A 167 12.27 7.54 -27.83
C PRO A 167 12.73 6.10 -27.71
N SER A 168 11.83 5.17 -27.44
CA SER A 168 12.05 3.74 -27.35
C SER A 168 10.96 2.98 -28.10
N ASP A 169 10.94 1.64 -27.98
CA ASP A 169 9.92 0.79 -28.59
C ASP A 169 8.53 0.93 -27.93
N SER A 170 7.57 0.14 -28.39
CA SER A 170 6.17 0.26 -27.94
C SER A 170 5.92 -0.26 -26.53
N ARG A 171 6.77 -1.14 -25.99
CA ARG A 171 6.60 -1.73 -24.67
C ARG A 171 7.28 -0.89 -23.60
N THR A 172 6.54 -0.54 -22.54
CA THR A 172 7.10 0.19 -21.40
C THR A 172 8.06 -0.70 -20.61
N SER A 173 9.27 -0.20 -20.36
CA SER A 173 10.27 -0.85 -19.51
C SER A 173 9.88 -0.78 -18.04
N SER A 174 10.32 -1.78 -17.26
CA SER A 174 10.13 -1.76 -15.81
C SER A 174 10.95 -0.65 -15.13
N PRO A 175 10.60 -0.19 -13.93
CA PRO A 175 11.32 0.88 -13.24
C PRO A 175 12.82 0.64 -13.09
N LEU A 176 13.25 -0.59 -12.69
CA LEU A 176 14.67 -0.90 -12.58
C LEU A 176 15.37 -1.01 -13.95
N ALA A 177 14.66 -1.44 -14.98
CA ALA A 177 15.22 -1.43 -16.33
C ALA A 177 15.42 0.00 -16.82
N THR A 178 14.47 0.89 -16.59
CA THR A 178 14.57 2.32 -16.92
C THR A 178 15.76 2.98 -16.21
N LEU A 179 15.92 2.72 -14.91
CA LEU A 179 17.08 3.23 -14.16
C LEU A 179 18.42 2.71 -14.68
N ARG A 180 18.48 1.42 -15.09
CA ARG A 180 19.73 0.85 -15.65
C ARG A 180 20.12 1.46 -16.98
N THR A 181 19.15 1.81 -17.81
CA THR A 181 19.42 2.43 -19.11
C THR A 181 19.63 3.94 -19.01
N ALA A 182 19.14 4.57 -17.93
CA ALA A 182 19.06 6.03 -17.73
C ALA A 182 18.26 6.75 -18.84
N TYR A 183 17.47 6.03 -19.64
CA TYR A 183 16.67 6.54 -20.74
C TYR A 183 15.26 6.00 -20.69
N GLY A 184 14.29 6.83 -21.10
CA GLY A 184 12.91 6.43 -21.24
C GLY A 184 12.10 7.44 -22.03
N ARG A 185 11.03 6.97 -22.66
CA ARG A 185 9.99 7.86 -23.19
C ARG A 185 8.99 8.20 -22.06
N CYS A 186 7.96 8.97 -22.37
CA CYS A 186 6.93 9.38 -21.40
C CYS A 186 6.32 8.20 -20.63
N GLY A 187 6.19 7.01 -21.24
CA GLY A 187 5.68 5.80 -20.57
C GLY A 187 6.59 5.32 -19.44
N GLU A 188 7.90 5.22 -19.70
CA GLU A 188 8.92 4.83 -18.72
C GLU A 188 9.06 5.87 -17.61
N GLU A 189 9.15 7.16 -17.96
CA GLU A 189 9.28 8.25 -16.98
C GLU A 189 8.06 8.30 -16.04
N SER A 190 6.84 8.21 -16.60
CA SER A 190 5.61 8.17 -15.79
C SER A 190 5.53 6.93 -14.91
N THR A 191 5.91 5.75 -15.44
CA THR A 191 5.93 4.50 -14.69
C THR A 191 6.92 4.55 -13.54
N LEU A 192 8.15 5.08 -13.79
CA LEU A 192 9.16 5.28 -12.74
C LEU A 192 8.68 6.23 -11.67
N LEU A 193 8.14 7.40 -12.05
CA LEU A 193 7.65 8.40 -11.09
C LEU A 193 6.53 7.85 -10.21
N VAL A 194 5.54 7.19 -10.80
CA VAL A 194 4.43 6.59 -10.03
C VAL A 194 4.93 5.49 -9.11
N ALA A 195 5.84 4.61 -9.58
CA ALA A 195 6.44 3.57 -8.74
C ALA A 195 7.25 4.16 -7.58
N ALA A 196 8.02 5.23 -7.82
CA ALA A 196 8.82 5.94 -6.83
C ALA A 196 7.94 6.61 -5.75
N LEU A 197 6.89 7.32 -6.15
CA LEU A 197 5.92 7.94 -5.23
C LEU A 197 5.23 6.87 -4.36
N ARG A 198 4.76 5.77 -4.97
CA ARG A 198 4.15 4.66 -4.23
C ARG A 198 5.12 3.99 -3.27
N ALA A 199 6.41 3.89 -3.63
CA ALA A 199 7.43 3.29 -2.77
C ALA A 199 7.62 4.06 -1.46
N VAL A 200 7.50 5.38 -1.47
CA VAL A 200 7.54 6.23 -0.26
C VAL A 200 6.15 6.51 0.33
N GLY A 201 5.14 5.73 -0.05
CA GLY A 201 3.80 5.79 0.55
C GLY A 201 2.91 6.93 0.05
N ILE A 202 3.26 7.59 -1.06
CA ILE A 202 2.47 8.67 -1.66
C ILE A 202 1.50 8.07 -2.69
N PRO A 203 0.18 8.33 -2.60
CA PRO A 203 -0.80 7.87 -3.57
C PRO A 203 -0.53 8.46 -4.96
N ALA A 204 -0.39 7.60 -5.98
CA ALA A 204 -0.11 8.00 -7.36
C ALA A 204 -0.73 7.04 -8.39
N ARG A 205 -1.05 7.56 -9.59
CA ARG A 205 -1.53 6.79 -10.73
C ARG A 205 -1.17 7.47 -12.06
#